data_22d81431505a90d2fbf7c121af8c5041
#
_entry.id   22d81431505a90d2fbf7c121af8c5041
#
_cell.length_a   1.000
_cell.length_b   1.000
_cell.length_c   1.000
_cell.angle_alpha   90.00
_cell.angle_beta   90.00
_cell.angle_gamma   90.00
#
_symmetry.space_group_name_H-M   'P 1'
#
loop_
_entity.id
_entity.type
_entity.pdbx_description
1 polymer ?
#
loop_
_entity_poly.entity_id
_entity_poly.type
_entity_poly.pdbx_seq_one_letter_code
_entity_poly.pdbx_strand_id
1 'polypeptide(L)'
;MVDTGFAVPTAAVTRLTSSYRATDVGLELVDGPDGQWARTPEFPSGAGGLVSTADDYLAFTRMLAGRGEVDGIRLLSSDAVRLMTTDHLTPAQRAASRPFLDGQGWGYGGCVDVDPIDPLVVPGRYGWVGATGTSAHLVPATGDIAILLTQRATDSPVPSSLMAEFWTYAAGA
;
A
#
# COMPACT_ATOMS: atom_id res chain seq x y z
N MET A 1 9.03 0.23 14.14
CA MET A 1 8.54 1.35 13.33
C MET A 1 8.65 2.60 14.19
N VAL A 2 9.47 3.52 13.81
CA VAL A 2 9.78 4.73 14.60
C VAL A 2 9.42 6.03 13.87
N ASP A 3 9.22 5.93 12.54
CA ASP A 3 8.91 7.05 11.67
C ASP A 3 7.49 6.94 11.06
N THR A 4 6.61 6.14 11.67
CA THR A 4 5.22 5.96 11.22
C THR A 4 4.26 6.64 12.18
N GLY A 5 3.39 7.49 11.66
CA GLY A 5 2.42 8.22 12.45
C GLY A 5 1.42 9.01 11.60
N PHE A 6 0.50 9.70 12.26
CA PHE A 6 -0.49 10.55 11.59
C PHE A 6 0.00 11.96 11.28
N ALA A 7 1.19 12.30 11.74
CA ALA A 7 1.88 13.54 11.42
C ALA A 7 3.39 13.32 11.54
N VAL A 8 4.17 14.08 10.80
CA VAL A 8 5.63 14.10 10.90
C VAL A 8 6.02 15.05 12.04
N PRO A 9 6.84 14.60 13.02
CA PRO A 9 7.37 15.49 14.05
C PRO A 9 8.15 16.66 13.44
N THR A 10 8.08 17.83 14.05
CA THR A 10 8.76 19.06 13.56
C THR A 10 10.26 18.84 13.28
N ALA A 11 10.94 18.05 14.10
CA ALA A 11 12.36 17.74 13.92
C ALA A 11 12.65 16.88 12.68
N ALA A 12 11.64 16.21 12.12
CA ALA A 12 11.75 15.31 10.97
C ALA A 12 11.08 15.86 9.70
N VAL A 13 10.49 17.06 9.77
CA VAL A 13 9.71 17.63 8.65
C VAL A 13 10.54 17.81 7.37
N THR A 14 11.84 18.00 7.48
CA THR A 14 12.75 18.08 6.32
C THR A 14 12.90 16.75 5.56
N ARG A 15 12.45 15.64 6.13
CA ARG A 15 12.41 14.32 5.50
C ARG A 15 11.07 14.06 4.80
N LEU A 16 10.05 14.88 5.05
CA LEU A 16 8.76 14.75 4.39
C LEU A 16 8.88 15.16 2.93
N THR A 17 8.51 14.24 2.05
CA THR A 17 8.54 14.48 0.60
C THR A 17 7.31 15.28 0.17
N SER A 18 7.46 16.07 -0.90
CA SER A 18 6.33 16.72 -1.56
C SER A 18 5.56 15.72 -2.43
N SER A 19 4.25 15.95 -2.59
CA SER A 19 3.38 15.21 -3.50
C SER A 19 2.97 16.10 -4.68
N TYR A 20 3.02 15.56 -5.88
CA TYR A 20 2.74 16.27 -7.12
C TYR A 20 1.65 15.55 -7.92
N ARG A 21 0.88 16.31 -8.68
CA ARG A 21 -0.05 15.81 -9.69
C ARG A 21 0.51 16.10 -11.08
N ALA A 22 0.34 15.18 -12.01
CA ALA A 22 0.65 15.45 -13.41
C ALA A 22 -0.45 16.32 -14.02
N THR A 23 -0.05 17.27 -14.87
CA THR A 23 -0.90 18.13 -15.67
C THR A 23 -0.40 18.13 -17.10
N ASP A 24 -1.15 18.73 -18.02
CA ASP A 24 -0.74 18.84 -19.43
C ASP A 24 0.53 19.69 -19.63
N VAL A 25 0.89 20.50 -18.64
CA VAL A 25 2.04 21.41 -18.69
C VAL A 25 3.19 21.02 -17.73
N GLY A 26 3.08 19.88 -17.02
CA GLY A 26 4.11 19.44 -16.10
C GLY A 26 3.56 18.90 -14.78
N LEU A 27 4.29 19.16 -13.69
CA LEU A 27 3.90 18.72 -12.35
C LEU A 27 3.40 19.92 -11.53
N GLU A 28 2.26 19.76 -10.90
CA GLU A 28 1.67 20.69 -9.94
C GLU A 28 1.87 20.17 -8.52
N LEU A 29 2.32 21.01 -7.59
CA LEU A 29 2.43 20.66 -6.17
C LEU A 29 1.04 20.48 -5.56
N VAL A 30 0.78 19.28 -5.02
CA VAL A 30 -0.46 18.95 -4.29
C VAL A 30 -0.29 19.18 -2.80
N ASP A 31 0.82 18.72 -2.24
CA ASP A 31 1.12 18.86 -0.82
C ASP A 31 2.64 18.96 -0.60
N GLY A 32 3.06 19.89 0.22
CA GLY A 32 4.47 20.15 0.53
C GLY A 32 4.87 19.67 1.92
N PRO A 33 6.15 19.87 2.30
CA PRO A 33 6.64 19.48 3.63
C PRO A 33 5.97 20.22 4.79
N ASP A 34 5.33 21.36 4.54
CA ASP A 34 4.53 22.16 5.48
C ASP A 34 3.01 21.90 5.36
N GLY A 35 2.62 20.91 4.55
CA GLY A 35 1.25 20.59 4.23
C GLY A 35 0.51 19.80 5.31
N GLN A 36 -0.44 18.97 4.88
CA GLN A 36 -1.37 18.31 5.79
C GLN A 36 -0.69 17.35 6.78
N TRP A 37 0.36 16.64 6.37
CA TRP A 37 1.07 15.69 7.23
C TRP A 37 2.12 16.31 8.15
N ALA A 38 2.38 17.62 8.04
CA ALA A 38 3.17 18.36 9.02
C ALA A 38 2.35 18.70 10.29
N ARG A 39 1.06 18.35 10.32
CA ARG A 39 0.13 18.70 11.42
C ARG A 39 -0.65 17.48 11.85
N THR A 40 -0.91 17.38 13.15
CA THR A 40 -1.80 16.35 13.69
C THR A 40 -3.21 16.54 13.12
N PRO A 41 -3.80 15.53 12.46
CA PRO A 41 -5.15 15.65 11.92
C PRO A 41 -6.19 15.70 13.06
N GLU A 42 -7.32 16.37 12.82
CA GLU A 42 -8.45 16.36 13.76
C GLU A 42 -9.02 14.95 13.95
N PHE A 43 -9.02 14.15 12.88
CA PHE A 43 -9.44 12.75 12.90
C PHE A 43 -8.33 11.85 12.34
N PRO A 44 -7.58 11.14 13.19
CA PRO A 44 -6.56 10.19 12.75
C PRO A 44 -7.22 8.95 12.14
N SER A 45 -7.25 8.89 10.81
CA SER A 45 -7.86 7.79 10.07
C SER A 45 -6.84 6.70 9.75
N GLY A 46 -7.05 5.50 10.28
CA GLY A 46 -6.26 4.32 9.92
C GLY A 46 -6.48 3.81 8.48
N ALA A 47 -7.48 4.36 7.77
CA ALA A 47 -7.77 3.96 6.40
C ALA A 47 -6.89 4.66 5.36
N GLY A 48 -6.21 5.76 5.70
CA GLY A 48 -5.42 6.47 4.69
C GLY A 48 -4.78 7.76 5.17
N GLY A 49 -4.38 7.85 6.42
CA GLY A 49 -3.82 9.09 6.99
C GLY A 49 -2.40 8.98 7.53
N LEU A 50 -1.75 7.84 7.39
CA LEU A 50 -0.42 7.61 7.91
C LEU A 50 0.67 8.10 6.96
N VAL A 51 1.71 8.70 7.52
CA VAL A 51 3.03 8.84 6.91
C VAL A 51 3.95 7.77 7.44
N SER A 52 4.89 7.33 6.60
CA SER A 52 5.83 6.27 6.95
C SER A 52 7.12 6.41 6.13
N THR A 53 8.06 5.51 6.37
CA THR A 53 9.25 5.30 5.54
C THR A 53 9.21 3.92 4.91
N ALA A 54 10.03 3.69 3.89
CA ALA A 54 10.18 2.36 3.28
C ALA A 54 10.63 1.33 4.32
N ASP A 55 11.56 1.68 5.21
CA ASP A 55 12.06 0.78 6.25
C ASP A 55 10.98 0.39 7.27
N ASP A 56 10.19 1.35 7.72
CA ASP A 56 9.10 1.09 8.67
C ASP A 56 8.01 0.24 8.01
N TYR A 57 7.65 0.56 6.76
CA TYR A 57 6.64 -0.22 6.05
C TYR A 57 7.14 -1.64 5.71
N LEU A 58 8.43 -1.78 5.39
CA LEU A 58 9.07 -3.09 5.23
C LEU A 58 9.04 -3.90 6.54
N ALA A 59 9.29 -3.26 7.68
CA ALA A 59 9.19 -3.95 8.98
C ALA A 59 7.76 -4.47 9.24
N PHE A 60 6.75 -3.69 8.90
CA PHE A 60 5.35 -4.12 8.98
C PHE A 60 5.05 -5.29 8.04
N THR A 61 5.44 -5.20 6.77
CA THR A 61 5.20 -6.27 5.80
C THR A 61 6.00 -7.54 6.09
N ARG A 62 7.22 -7.43 6.63
CA ARG A 62 7.98 -8.59 7.14
C ARG A 62 7.25 -9.31 8.28
N MET A 63 6.60 -8.58 9.16
CA MET A 63 5.78 -9.17 10.22
C MET A 63 4.59 -9.96 9.62
N LEU A 64 3.94 -9.44 8.59
CA LEU A 64 2.90 -10.18 7.87
C LEU A 64 3.46 -11.41 7.15
N ALA A 65 4.59 -11.28 6.43
CA ALA A 65 5.29 -12.40 5.78
C ALA A 65 5.68 -13.49 6.78
N GLY A 66 6.14 -13.10 7.97
CA GLY A 66 6.44 -13.99 9.09
C GLY A 66 5.21 -14.50 9.83
N ARG A 67 4.01 -14.35 9.25
CA ARG A 67 2.74 -14.81 9.86
C ARG A 67 2.53 -14.27 11.28
N GLY A 68 2.78 -12.98 11.44
CA GLY A 68 2.59 -12.25 12.70
C GLY A 68 3.81 -12.20 13.60
N GLU A 69 4.95 -12.68 13.12
CA GLU A 69 6.22 -12.66 13.86
C GLU A 69 7.32 -12.00 13.04
N VAL A 70 8.15 -11.20 13.68
CA VAL A 70 9.34 -10.58 13.10
C VAL A 70 10.43 -10.49 14.17
N ASP A 71 11.66 -10.87 13.80
CA ASP A 71 12.85 -10.84 14.66
C ASP A 71 12.62 -11.54 16.04
N GLY A 72 11.87 -12.66 16.03
CA GLY A 72 11.55 -13.44 17.24
C GLY A 72 10.42 -12.86 18.11
N ILE A 73 9.81 -11.74 17.69
CA ILE A 73 8.71 -11.11 18.41
C ILE A 73 7.39 -11.39 17.69
N ARG A 74 6.44 -12.02 18.38
CA ARG A 74 5.10 -12.26 17.88
C ARG A 74 4.17 -11.11 18.24
N LEU A 75 3.65 -10.42 17.22
CA LEU A 75 2.70 -9.32 17.35
C LEU A 75 1.26 -9.75 17.07
N LEU A 76 1.07 -10.69 16.13
CA LEU A 76 -0.23 -11.24 15.75
C LEU A 76 -0.18 -12.76 15.72
N SER A 77 -1.32 -13.40 15.87
CA SER A 77 -1.41 -14.84 15.63
C SER A 77 -1.32 -15.13 14.12
N SER A 78 -0.81 -16.30 13.75
CA SER A 78 -0.82 -16.78 12.35
C SER A 78 -2.21 -16.75 11.73
N ASP A 79 -3.24 -17.11 12.51
CA ASP A 79 -4.62 -17.08 12.03
C ASP A 79 -5.13 -15.66 11.78
N ALA A 80 -4.74 -14.70 12.61
CA ALA A 80 -5.08 -13.29 12.38
C ALA A 80 -4.49 -12.79 11.06
N VAL A 81 -3.20 -13.07 10.80
CA VAL A 81 -2.56 -12.69 9.54
C VAL A 81 -3.20 -13.41 8.36
N ARG A 82 -3.48 -14.71 8.47
CA ARG A 82 -4.19 -15.45 7.43
C ARG A 82 -5.55 -14.83 7.10
N LEU A 83 -6.31 -14.45 8.12
CA LEU A 83 -7.59 -13.75 7.91
C LEU A 83 -7.38 -12.38 7.26
N MET A 84 -6.37 -11.63 7.65
CA MET A 84 -6.07 -10.32 7.03
C MET A 84 -5.78 -10.44 5.54
N THR A 85 -5.05 -11.48 5.14
CA THR A 85 -4.53 -11.67 3.78
C THR A 85 -5.38 -12.61 2.91
N THR A 86 -6.59 -12.94 3.34
CA THR A 86 -7.53 -13.79 2.58
C THR A 86 -8.68 -12.94 2.07
N ASP A 87 -9.16 -13.22 0.85
CA ASP A 87 -10.35 -12.59 0.30
C ASP A 87 -11.61 -12.96 1.09
N HIS A 88 -12.38 -11.98 1.50
CA HIS A 88 -13.65 -12.14 2.22
C HIS A 88 -14.88 -11.74 1.40
N LEU A 89 -14.69 -11.28 0.16
CA LEU A 89 -15.81 -10.89 -0.68
C LEU A 89 -16.53 -12.10 -1.25
N THR A 90 -17.84 -12.06 -1.20
CA THR A 90 -18.68 -13.00 -1.97
C THR A 90 -18.55 -12.72 -3.47
N PRO A 91 -18.85 -13.70 -4.35
CA PRO A 91 -18.86 -13.48 -5.81
C PRO A 91 -19.71 -12.29 -6.24
N ALA A 92 -20.86 -12.07 -5.58
CA ALA A 92 -21.72 -10.93 -5.87
C ALA A 92 -21.08 -9.58 -5.48
N GLN A 93 -20.39 -9.52 -4.33
CA GLN A 93 -19.66 -8.32 -3.91
C GLN A 93 -18.49 -8.03 -4.86
N ARG A 94 -17.71 -9.04 -5.26
CA ARG A 94 -16.64 -8.86 -6.25
C ARG A 94 -17.20 -8.35 -7.58
N ALA A 95 -18.28 -8.93 -8.07
CA ALA A 95 -18.92 -8.47 -9.30
C ALA A 95 -19.39 -7.01 -9.23
N ALA A 96 -19.96 -6.60 -8.08
CA ALA A 96 -20.36 -5.20 -7.86
C ALA A 96 -19.18 -4.24 -7.72
N SER A 97 -18.02 -4.74 -7.29
CA SER A 97 -16.80 -3.94 -7.06
C SER A 97 -15.86 -3.91 -8.28
N ARG A 98 -16.18 -4.55 -9.39
CA ARG A 98 -15.32 -4.62 -10.59
C ARG A 98 -14.74 -3.28 -11.06
N PRO A 99 -15.47 -2.16 -11.04
CA PRO A 99 -14.89 -0.87 -11.44
C PRO A 99 -13.70 -0.42 -10.58
N PHE A 100 -13.55 -1.01 -9.38
CA PHE A 100 -12.51 -0.67 -8.42
C PHE A 100 -11.54 -1.84 -8.13
N LEU A 101 -12.05 -3.08 -8.14
CA LEU A 101 -11.33 -4.30 -7.76
C LEU A 101 -11.35 -5.32 -8.90
N ASP A 102 -11.03 -4.90 -10.12
CA ASP A 102 -11.06 -5.84 -11.26
C ASP A 102 -10.04 -6.97 -11.06
N GLY A 103 -10.53 -8.22 -10.99
CA GLY A 103 -9.73 -9.41 -10.70
C GLY A 103 -9.28 -9.57 -9.24
N GLN A 104 -9.63 -8.65 -8.35
CA GLN A 104 -9.21 -8.66 -6.95
C GLN A 104 -10.38 -8.90 -6.00
N GLY A 105 -10.07 -9.49 -4.86
CA GLY A 105 -10.89 -9.52 -3.66
C GLY A 105 -10.41 -8.52 -2.62
N TRP A 106 -10.93 -8.63 -1.40
CA TRP A 106 -10.57 -7.75 -0.29
C TRP A 106 -10.38 -8.54 1.00
N GLY A 107 -9.21 -8.35 1.63
CA GLY A 107 -8.91 -8.84 2.97
C GLY A 107 -9.24 -7.79 4.04
N TYR A 108 -8.51 -7.78 5.14
CA TYR A 108 -8.61 -6.71 6.14
C TYR A 108 -7.52 -5.67 5.89
N GLY A 109 -7.91 -4.52 5.34
CA GLY A 109 -7.03 -3.38 5.09
C GLY A 109 -6.27 -3.39 3.76
N GLY A 110 -6.53 -4.35 2.87
CA GLY A 110 -5.89 -4.42 1.55
C GLY A 110 -6.62 -5.35 0.60
N CYS A 111 -6.31 -5.23 -0.69
CA CYS A 111 -6.80 -6.16 -1.70
C CYS A 111 -6.04 -7.49 -1.65
N VAL A 112 -6.67 -8.51 -2.21
CA VAL A 112 -6.10 -9.84 -2.45
C VAL A 112 -6.29 -10.17 -3.91
N ASP A 113 -5.23 -10.49 -4.62
CA ASP A 113 -5.34 -10.96 -6.00
C ASP A 113 -6.02 -12.35 -6.02
N VAL A 114 -7.08 -12.49 -6.78
CA VAL A 114 -7.89 -13.71 -6.84
C VAL A 114 -7.86 -14.34 -8.22
N ASP A 115 -8.29 -13.58 -9.23
CA ASP A 115 -8.44 -14.09 -10.59
C ASP A 115 -7.24 -13.62 -11.44
N PRO A 116 -6.48 -14.52 -12.07
CA PRO A 116 -5.33 -14.16 -12.90
C PRO A 116 -5.79 -13.61 -14.26
N ILE A 117 -6.37 -12.40 -14.24
CA ILE A 117 -6.93 -11.76 -15.44
C ILE A 117 -5.87 -11.14 -16.35
N ASP A 118 -4.69 -10.89 -15.81
CA ASP A 118 -3.52 -10.41 -16.55
C ASP A 118 -2.21 -10.91 -15.91
N PRO A 119 -1.07 -10.79 -16.59
CA PRO A 119 0.22 -11.29 -16.09
C PRO A 119 0.73 -10.54 -14.84
N LEU A 120 0.14 -9.41 -14.46
CA LEU A 120 0.53 -8.65 -13.27
C LEU A 120 -0.20 -9.14 -12.00
N VAL A 121 -1.24 -9.96 -12.17
CA VAL A 121 -2.01 -10.53 -11.07
C VAL A 121 -1.32 -11.79 -10.57
N VAL A 122 -0.93 -11.78 -9.31
CA VAL A 122 -0.31 -12.93 -8.62
C VAL A 122 -1.30 -13.46 -7.57
N PRO A 123 -2.01 -14.56 -7.84
CA PRO A 123 -3.03 -15.06 -6.92
C PRO A 123 -2.50 -15.22 -5.49
N GLY A 124 -3.24 -14.65 -4.53
CA GLY A 124 -2.86 -14.61 -3.12
C GLY A 124 -1.95 -13.44 -2.74
N ARG A 125 -1.47 -12.62 -3.68
CA ARG A 125 -0.76 -11.39 -3.36
C ARG A 125 -1.70 -10.45 -2.61
N TYR A 126 -1.22 -9.90 -1.51
CA TYR A 126 -1.95 -8.99 -0.62
C TYR A 126 -1.27 -7.63 -0.56
N GLY A 127 -2.03 -6.56 -0.61
CA GLY A 127 -1.51 -5.20 -0.49
C GLY A 127 -2.49 -4.15 -0.97
N TRP A 128 -2.00 -2.94 -1.19
CA TRP A 128 -2.81 -1.85 -1.73
C TRP A 128 -1.97 -0.76 -2.39
N VAL A 129 -2.65 0.09 -3.14
CA VAL A 129 -2.10 1.30 -3.75
C VAL A 129 -2.62 2.52 -3.01
N GLY A 130 -1.77 3.52 -2.83
CA GLY A 130 -2.14 4.80 -2.22
C GLY A 130 -2.38 5.89 -3.25
N ALA A 131 -3.33 6.77 -2.99
CA ALA A 131 -3.63 7.91 -3.85
C ALA A 131 -2.45 8.87 -4.03
N THR A 132 -1.46 8.82 -3.14
CA THR A 132 -0.19 9.58 -3.24
C THR A 132 0.85 8.94 -4.18
N GLY A 133 0.47 7.88 -4.92
CA GLY A 133 1.36 7.19 -5.86
C GLY A 133 2.27 6.16 -5.20
N THR A 134 1.82 5.57 -4.12
CA THR A 134 2.54 4.52 -3.40
C THR A 134 1.90 3.16 -3.65
N SER A 135 2.69 2.10 -3.52
CA SER A 135 2.23 0.73 -3.63
C SER A 135 3.04 -0.16 -2.70
N ALA A 136 2.37 -1.07 -2.01
CA ALA A 136 3.04 -2.08 -1.21
C ALA A 136 2.28 -3.39 -1.26
N HIS A 137 2.97 -4.45 -1.64
CA HIS A 137 2.40 -5.78 -1.78
C HIS A 137 3.31 -6.85 -1.19
N LEU A 138 2.67 -7.89 -0.69
CA LEU A 138 3.27 -9.10 -0.15
C LEU A 138 2.69 -10.31 -0.88
N VAL A 139 3.53 -11.25 -1.28
CA VAL A 139 3.13 -12.59 -1.73
C VAL A 139 3.30 -13.57 -0.57
N PRO A 140 2.23 -13.93 0.16
CA PRO A 140 2.36 -14.75 1.37
C PRO A 140 2.94 -16.15 1.12
N ALA A 141 2.81 -16.67 -0.10
CA ALA A 141 3.30 -17.99 -0.47
C ALA A 141 4.83 -18.05 -0.58
N THR A 142 5.48 -17.00 -1.06
CA THR A 142 6.92 -16.90 -1.27
C THR A 142 7.61 -16.02 -0.23
N GLY A 143 6.87 -15.11 0.38
CA GLY A 143 7.40 -14.09 1.28
C GLY A 143 7.93 -12.85 0.57
N ASP A 144 7.76 -12.75 -0.75
CA ASP A 144 8.22 -11.61 -1.53
C ASP A 144 7.47 -10.35 -1.14
N ILE A 145 8.21 -9.26 -0.99
CA ILE A 145 7.68 -7.95 -0.62
C ILE A 145 8.13 -6.93 -1.66
N ALA A 146 7.17 -6.19 -2.22
CA ALA A 146 7.44 -5.14 -3.18
C ALA A 146 6.85 -3.81 -2.68
N ILE A 147 7.69 -2.80 -2.49
CA ILE A 147 7.30 -1.47 -2.01
C ILE A 147 7.77 -0.42 -3.03
N LEU A 148 6.84 0.37 -3.53
CA LEU A 148 7.09 1.50 -4.41
C LEU A 148 6.60 2.78 -3.72
N LEU A 149 7.49 3.74 -3.52
CA LEU A 149 7.15 5.06 -3.01
C LEU A 149 7.50 6.09 -4.08
N THR A 150 6.50 6.85 -4.52
CA THR A 150 6.69 7.93 -5.48
C THR A 150 6.17 9.24 -4.91
N GLN A 151 6.52 10.34 -5.57
CA GLN A 151 6.01 11.68 -5.25
C GLN A 151 4.85 12.09 -6.17
N ARG A 152 4.42 11.20 -7.07
CA ARG A 152 3.36 11.49 -8.03
C ARG A 152 2.03 10.89 -7.59
N ALA A 153 1.09 11.74 -7.19
CA ALA A 153 -0.28 11.34 -6.89
C ALA A 153 -0.93 10.65 -8.10
N THR A 154 -1.82 9.69 -7.83
CA THR A 154 -2.59 9.01 -8.87
C THR A 154 -3.71 9.92 -9.39
N ASP A 155 -3.93 9.89 -10.70
CA ASP A 155 -4.98 10.66 -11.36
C ASP A 155 -6.25 9.82 -11.58
N SER A 156 -6.16 8.52 -11.38
CA SER A 156 -7.26 7.58 -11.60
C SER A 156 -7.09 6.32 -10.74
N PRO A 157 -8.13 5.49 -10.61
CA PRO A 157 -8.04 4.17 -9.99
C PRO A 157 -7.14 3.20 -10.76
N VAL A 158 -6.87 3.49 -12.04
CA VAL A 158 -6.00 2.65 -12.88
C VAL A 158 -4.54 2.93 -12.50
N PRO A 159 -3.73 1.89 -12.23
CA PRO A 159 -2.31 2.04 -11.95
C PRO A 159 -1.58 2.79 -13.05
N SER A 160 -0.65 3.67 -12.70
CA SER A 160 0.21 4.33 -13.68
C SER A 160 1.14 3.33 -14.37
N SER A 161 1.64 3.69 -15.57
CA SER A 161 2.61 2.86 -16.30
C SER A 161 3.83 2.52 -15.44
N LEU A 162 4.35 3.49 -14.69
CA LEU A 162 5.46 3.27 -13.75
C LEU A 162 5.13 2.18 -12.71
N MET A 163 3.94 2.21 -12.15
CA MET A 163 3.50 1.21 -11.16
C MET A 163 3.30 -0.16 -11.80
N ALA A 164 2.73 -0.23 -13.00
CA ALA A 164 2.57 -1.48 -13.74
C ALA A 164 3.93 -2.08 -14.12
N GLU A 165 4.88 -1.27 -14.60
CA GLU A 165 6.26 -1.72 -14.89
C GLU A 165 6.95 -2.23 -13.62
N PHE A 166 6.85 -1.50 -12.50
CA PHE A 166 7.40 -1.95 -11.22
C PHE A 166 6.85 -3.32 -10.80
N TRP A 167 5.54 -3.53 -10.92
CA TRP A 167 4.94 -4.82 -10.57
C TRP A 167 5.36 -5.94 -11.52
N THR A 168 5.56 -5.64 -12.80
CA THR A 168 6.09 -6.62 -13.78
C THR A 168 7.46 -7.14 -13.34
N TYR A 169 8.36 -6.24 -12.95
CA TYR A 169 9.67 -6.64 -12.45
C TYR A 169 9.56 -7.39 -11.11
N ALA A 170 8.75 -6.92 -10.20
CA ALA A 170 8.58 -7.54 -8.88
C ALA A 170 7.91 -8.93 -8.95
N ALA A 171 7.06 -9.20 -9.94
CA ALA A 171 6.42 -10.50 -10.13
C ALA A 171 7.30 -11.51 -10.87
N GLY A 172 8.30 -11.05 -11.59
CA GLY A 172 9.23 -11.88 -12.39
C GLY A 172 10.59 -12.14 -11.71
N ALA A 173 10.76 -11.67 -10.48
CA ALA A 173 12.00 -11.81 -9.73
C ALA A 173 12.12 -13.18 -9.04
#